data_f53900d4e0c75fedbd0422d19e5ebcff
#
_entry.id   f53900d4e0c75fedbd0422d19e5ebcff
#
_cell.length_a   1.000
_cell.length_b   1.000
_cell.length_c   1.000
_cell.angle_alpha   90.00
_cell.angle_beta   90.00
_cell.angle_gamma   90.00
#
_symmetry.space_group_name_H-M   'P 1'
#
loop_
_entity.id
_entity.type
_entity.pdbx_description
1 polymer ?
#
loop_
_entity_poly.entity_id
_entity_poly.type
_entity_poly.pdbx_seq_one_letter_code
_entity_poly.pdbx_strand_id
1 'polypeptide(L)'
;MERYDVVAMGGTFDMIHAGHMKLLNKAFSISKKTIIGLTSDELATKKGKKLLNNYSQRLELLKSVIVKNFPDSSYQISKLENDFGPAVIEGSVQALVVSEETRNKGSILNELRTKRSLPLVKVIVVQMVLAKDGKTISTTRIKNSEIDDAGNLN
;
A
#
# COMPACT_ATOMS: atom_id res chain seq x y z
N MET A 1 -9.39 18.68 -7.88
CA MET A 1 -8.68 17.62 -7.13
C MET A 1 -7.19 17.98 -7.05
N GLU A 2 -6.66 18.03 -5.85
CA GLU A 2 -5.22 18.23 -5.69
C GLU A 2 -4.43 17.09 -6.31
N ARG A 3 -3.32 17.43 -6.92
CA ARG A 3 -2.43 16.46 -7.52
C ARG A 3 -1.00 16.71 -7.04
N TYR A 4 -0.39 15.67 -6.51
CA TYR A 4 0.95 15.74 -5.97
C TYR A 4 1.98 15.24 -6.98
N ASP A 5 3.19 15.77 -6.93
CA ASP A 5 4.26 15.29 -7.80
C ASP A 5 4.65 13.85 -7.46
N VAL A 6 4.79 13.55 -6.18
CA VAL A 6 5.17 12.19 -5.72
C VAL A 6 4.31 11.80 -4.53
N VAL A 7 3.65 10.64 -4.66
CA VAL A 7 2.84 10.05 -3.61
C VAL A 7 3.42 8.68 -3.27
N ALA A 8 3.44 8.32 -2.00
CA ALA A 8 3.89 7.02 -1.54
C ALA A 8 2.74 6.19 -1.01
N MET A 9 2.85 4.90 -1.15
CA MET A 9 2.01 3.91 -0.49
C MET A 9 2.80 2.62 -0.34
N GLY A 10 2.30 1.69 0.46
CA GLY A 10 3.00 0.43 0.66
C GLY A 10 2.07 -0.69 1.09
N GLY A 11 2.56 -1.90 1.02
CA GLY A 11 1.84 -3.07 1.46
C GLY A 11 2.58 -4.36 1.18
N THR A 12 2.02 -5.46 1.63
CA THR A 12 2.56 -6.79 1.39
C THR A 12 2.10 -7.35 0.03
N PHE A 13 0.87 -7.07 -0.37
CA PHE A 13 0.27 -7.48 -1.65
C PHE A 13 0.44 -8.99 -1.93
N ASP A 14 0.27 -9.81 -0.89
CA ASP A 14 0.37 -11.28 -1.04
C ASP A 14 -0.79 -11.82 -1.88
N MET A 15 -1.98 -11.27 -1.65
CA MET A 15 -3.15 -11.44 -2.53
C MET A 15 -3.74 -10.06 -2.74
N ILE A 16 -3.96 -9.69 -4.00
CA ILE A 16 -4.51 -8.36 -4.31
C ILE A 16 -6.04 -8.46 -4.27
N HIS A 17 -6.65 -7.68 -3.40
CA HIS A 17 -8.10 -7.63 -3.22
C HIS A 17 -8.64 -6.21 -3.43
N ALA A 18 -9.97 -6.05 -3.30
CA ALA A 18 -10.65 -4.78 -3.55
C ALA A 18 -10.08 -3.61 -2.74
N GLY A 19 -9.64 -3.86 -1.50
CA GLY A 19 -9.00 -2.84 -0.67
C GLY A 19 -7.71 -2.34 -1.27
N HIS A 20 -6.86 -3.23 -1.79
CA HIS A 20 -5.63 -2.85 -2.49
C HIS A 20 -5.92 -2.04 -3.75
N MET A 21 -6.93 -2.45 -4.52
CA MET A 21 -7.32 -1.74 -5.74
C MET A 21 -7.77 -0.32 -5.43
N LYS A 22 -8.50 -0.13 -4.34
CA LYS A 22 -8.95 1.19 -3.90
C LYS A 22 -7.76 2.10 -3.52
N LEU A 23 -6.78 1.54 -2.80
CA LEU A 23 -5.55 2.27 -2.45
C LEU A 23 -4.75 2.67 -3.68
N LEU A 24 -4.54 1.74 -4.61
CA LEU A 24 -3.82 1.99 -5.86
C LEU A 24 -4.54 3.06 -6.70
N ASN A 25 -5.84 2.93 -6.84
CA ASN A 25 -6.64 3.90 -7.60
C ASN A 25 -6.51 5.30 -7.01
N LYS A 26 -6.62 5.43 -5.69
CA LYS A 26 -6.48 6.74 -5.03
C LYS A 26 -5.08 7.32 -5.25
N ALA A 27 -4.04 6.52 -5.02
CA ALA A 27 -2.66 6.97 -5.19
C ALA A 27 -2.39 7.46 -6.62
N PHE A 28 -2.78 6.67 -7.62
CA PHE A 28 -2.57 7.04 -9.02
C PHE A 28 -3.41 8.26 -9.44
N SER A 29 -4.62 8.40 -8.88
CA SER A 29 -5.50 9.52 -9.25
C SER A 29 -5.01 10.88 -8.76
N ILE A 30 -4.21 10.92 -7.70
CA ILE A 30 -3.74 12.17 -7.07
C ILE A 30 -2.25 12.43 -7.27
N SER A 31 -1.55 11.58 -8.01
CA SER A 31 -0.10 11.68 -8.18
C SER A 31 0.31 11.80 -9.65
N LYS A 32 1.44 12.46 -9.88
CA LYS A 32 2.16 12.37 -11.14
C LYS A 32 3.02 11.11 -11.16
N LYS A 33 3.58 10.74 -10.00
CA LYS A 33 4.36 9.51 -9.81
C LYS A 33 4.03 8.91 -8.45
N THR A 34 3.87 7.59 -8.40
CA THR A 34 3.64 6.86 -7.14
C THR A 34 4.84 5.97 -6.83
N ILE A 35 5.32 6.05 -5.58
CA ILE A 35 6.31 5.12 -5.06
C ILE A 35 5.56 4.07 -4.24
N ILE A 36 5.64 2.81 -4.67
CA ILE A 36 4.97 1.70 -4.00
C ILE A 36 6.03 0.89 -3.26
N GLY A 37 5.92 0.84 -1.93
CA GLY A 37 6.77 0.01 -1.10
C GLY A 37 6.19 -1.39 -1.00
N LEU A 38 6.93 -2.38 -1.49
CA LEU A 38 6.53 -3.78 -1.40
C LEU A 38 7.33 -4.47 -0.31
N THR A 39 6.63 -4.96 0.72
CA THR A 39 7.25 -5.57 1.91
C THR A 39 8.10 -6.77 1.53
N SER A 40 9.34 -6.83 2.05
CA SER A 40 10.23 -7.98 1.85
C SER A 40 9.68 -9.22 2.57
N ASP A 41 10.15 -10.40 2.17
CA ASP A 41 9.77 -11.65 2.85
C ASP A 41 10.20 -11.62 4.31
N GLU A 42 11.39 -11.12 4.59
CA GLU A 42 11.94 -11.03 5.94
C GLU A 42 11.12 -10.09 6.82
N LEU A 43 10.74 -8.93 6.30
CA LEU A 43 9.92 -7.97 7.04
C LEU A 43 8.52 -8.52 7.30
N ALA A 44 7.92 -9.17 6.31
CA ALA A 44 6.59 -9.78 6.46
C ALA A 44 6.61 -10.87 7.54
N THR A 45 7.63 -11.72 7.54
CA THR A 45 7.82 -12.76 8.56
C THR A 45 8.00 -12.15 9.95
N LYS A 46 8.80 -11.10 10.05
CA LYS A 46 9.05 -10.36 11.29
C LYS A 46 7.76 -9.77 11.87
N LYS A 47 6.83 -9.38 11.02
CA LYS A 47 5.52 -8.86 11.41
C LYS A 47 4.49 -9.97 11.69
N GLY A 48 4.89 -11.23 11.62
CA GLY A 48 4.03 -12.38 11.91
C GLY A 48 3.13 -12.79 10.75
N LYS A 49 3.39 -12.33 9.54
CA LYS A 49 2.58 -12.69 8.37
C LYS A 49 3.05 -14.01 7.77
N LYS A 50 2.08 -14.86 7.43
CA LYS A 50 2.33 -16.10 6.70
C LYS A 50 2.10 -15.83 5.22
N LEU A 51 3.16 -15.85 4.42
CA LEU A 51 3.09 -15.56 3.00
C LEU A 51 2.73 -16.80 2.19
N LEU A 52 1.83 -16.63 1.23
CA LEU A 52 1.56 -17.62 0.18
C LEU A 52 2.55 -17.47 -0.97
N ASN A 53 3.03 -16.26 -1.21
CA ASN A 53 3.90 -15.92 -2.32
C ASN A 53 5.16 -15.22 -1.81
N ASN A 54 6.30 -15.54 -2.42
CA ASN A 54 7.55 -14.84 -2.11
C ASN A 54 7.55 -13.45 -2.74
N TYR A 55 8.59 -12.66 -2.43
CA TYR A 55 8.72 -11.29 -2.95
C TYR A 55 8.62 -11.22 -4.47
N SER A 56 9.35 -12.08 -5.18
CA SER A 56 9.34 -12.08 -6.65
C SER A 56 7.97 -12.36 -7.23
N GLN A 57 7.23 -13.31 -6.65
CA GLN A 57 5.87 -13.64 -7.08
C GLN A 57 4.91 -12.49 -6.82
N ARG A 58 5.02 -11.85 -5.65
CA ARG A 58 4.20 -10.68 -5.29
C ARG A 58 4.50 -9.49 -6.17
N LEU A 59 5.76 -9.27 -6.50
CA LEU A 59 6.18 -8.19 -7.40
C LEU A 59 5.58 -8.37 -8.80
N GLU A 60 5.66 -9.58 -9.35
CA GLU A 60 5.10 -9.86 -10.68
C GLU A 60 3.58 -9.70 -10.69
N LEU A 61 2.90 -10.18 -9.65
CA LEU A 61 1.45 -10.02 -9.52
C LEU A 61 1.05 -8.56 -9.47
N LEU A 62 1.74 -7.76 -8.66
CA LEU A 62 1.46 -6.33 -8.53
C LEU A 62 1.67 -5.60 -9.86
N LYS A 63 2.76 -5.87 -10.56
CA LYS A 63 3.03 -5.29 -11.87
C LYS A 63 1.94 -5.66 -12.88
N SER A 64 1.51 -6.91 -12.90
CA SER A 64 0.44 -7.38 -13.80
C SER A 64 -0.87 -6.64 -13.55
N VAL A 65 -1.24 -6.48 -12.29
CA VAL A 65 -2.46 -5.78 -11.90
C VAL A 65 -2.40 -4.30 -12.31
N ILE A 66 -1.25 -3.64 -12.12
CA ILE A 66 -1.09 -2.24 -12.48
C ILE A 66 -1.18 -2.05 -14.00
N VAL A 67 -0.48 -2.87 -14.76
CA VAL A 67 -0.50 -2.79 -16.23
C VAL A 67 -1.91 -3.00 -16.76
N LYS A 68 -2.65 -3.93 -16.19
CA LYS A 68 -4.01 -4.26 -16.63
C LYS A 68 -5.02 -3.19 -16.28
N ASN A 69 -4.95 -2.63 -15.08
CA ASN A 69 -5.99 -1.75 -14.53
C ASN A 69 -5.61 -0.27 -14.53
N PHE A 70 -4.32 0.05 -14.58
CA PHE A 70 -3.81 1.42 -14.52
C PHE A 70 -2.70 1.63 -15.57
N PRO A 71 -3.00 1.42 -16.86
CA PRO A 71 -1.96 1.40 -17.92
C PRO A 71 -1.22 2.73 -18.09
N ASP A 72 -1.84 3.84 -17.72
CA ASP A 72 -1.24 5.17 -17.88
C ASP A 72 -0.55 5.68 -16.61
N SER A 73 -0.46 4.85 -15.59
CA SER A 73 0.17 5.26 -14.33
C SER A 73 1.69 5.31 -14.43
N SER A 74 2.29 6.25 -13.70
CA SER A 74 3.74 6.32 -13.50
C SER A 74 4.06 5.87 -12.08
N TYR A 75 4.88 4.85 -11.94
CA TYR A 75 5.17 4.28 -10.63
C TYR A 75 6.56 3.68 -10.55
N GLN A 76 7.01 3.51 -9.31
CA GLN A 76 8.25 2.84 -8.96
C GLN A 76 7.94 1.92 -7.79
N ILE A 77 8.36 0.66 -7.87
CA ILE A 77 8.21 -0.28 -6.77
C ILE A 77 9.56 -0.43 -6.06
N SER A 78 9.54 -0.22 -4.74
CA SER A 78 10.74 -0.33 -3.90
C SER A 78 10.54 -1.44 -2.88
N LYS A 79 11.57 -2.25 -2.66
CA LYS A 79 11.55 -3.30 -1.64
C LYS A 79 11.64 -2.67 -0.25
N LEU A 80 10.68 -2.99 0.63
CA LEU A 80 10.68 -2.51 2.00
C LEU A 80 11.30 -3.55 2.93
N GLU A 81 12.40 -3.20 3.55
CA GLU A 81 13.02 -4.01 4.62
C GLU A 81 12.73 -3.42 6.00
N ASN A 82 12.14 -2.22 6.03
CA ASN A 82 11.65 -1.51 7.21
C ASN A 82 10.29 -0.91 6.88
N ASP A 83 9.62 -0.35 7.87
CA ASP A 83 8.30 0.25 7.68
C ASP A 83 8.26 1.33 6.59
N PHE A 84 9.38 2.03 6.38
CA PHE A 84 9.50 3.05 5.35
C PHE A 84 10.82 2.89 4.60
N GLY A 85 10.77 3.00 3.27
CA GLY A 85 11.99 3.02 2.46
C GLY A 85 12.69 4.38 2.52
N PRO A 86 13.99 4.43 2.19
CA PRO A 86 14.75 5.68 2.21
C PRO A 86 14.14 6.79 1.35
N ALA A 87 13.58 6.45 0.19
CA ALA A 87 12.97 7.43 -0.70
C ALA A 87 11.77 8.15 -0.04
N VAL A 88 11.04 7.46 0.84
CA VAL A 88 9.88 8.01 1.54
C VAL A 88 10.30 8.83 2.75
N ILE A 89 11.35 8.39 3.47
CA ILE A 89 11.86 9.10 4.65
C ILE A 89 12.62 10.38 4.25
N GLU A 90 13.42 10.30 3.20
CA GLU A 90 14.37 11.36 2.81
C GLU A 90 14.02 12.03 1.48
N GLY A 91 13.16 11.44 0.68
CA GLY A 91 12.85 11.91 -0.65
C GLY A 91 11.83 13.03 -0.72
N SER A 92 11.48 13.42 -1.94
CA SER A 92 10.56 14.51 -2.24
C SER A 92 9.09 14.08 -2.23
N VAL A 93 8.75 13.04 -1.46
CA VAL A 93 7.38 12.58 -1.31
C VAL A 93 6.52 13.65 -0.64
N GLN A 94 5.38 13.96 -1.24
CA GLN A 94 4.46 15.01 -0.77
C GLN A 94 3.28 14.45 0.00
N ALA A 95 2.83 13.23 -0.32
CA ALA A 95 1.69 12.61 0.34
C ALA A 95 1.91 11.11 0.53
N LEU A 96 1.28 10.58 1.58
CA LEU A 96 1.26 9.16 1.88
C LEU A 96 -0.18 8.69 1.86
N VAL A 97 -0.48 7.69 1.03
CA VAL A 97 -1.81 7.07 0.96
C VAL A 97 -1.83 5.86 1.88
N VAL A 98 -2.75 5.85 2.81
CA VAL A 98 -2.91 4.78 3.82
C VAL A 98 -4.37 4.37 3.94
N SER A 99 -4.62 3.19 4.49
CA SER A 99 -5.96 2.78 4.90
C SER A 99 -6.26 3.28 6.31
N GLU A 100 -7.52 3.17 6.74
CA GLU A 100 -7.90 3.53 8.10
C GLU A 100 -7.13 2.70 9.15
N GLU A 101 -6.86 1.43 8.85
CA GLU A 101 -6.11 0.55 9.76
C GLU A 101 -4.65 0.97 9.91
N THR A 102 -4.07 1.59 8.88
CA THR A 102 -2.66 1.94 8.85
C THR A 102 -2.39 3.45 8.92
N ARG A 103 -3.40 4.26 9.21
CA ARG A 103 -3.27 5.72 9.23
C ARG A 103 -2.22 6.23 10.21
N ASN A 104 -1.96 5.48 11.29
CA ASN A 104 -0.92 5.83 12.26
C ASN A 104 0.47 5.87 11.65
N LYS A 105 0.70 5.18 10.52
CA LYS A 105 1.98 5.23 9.80
C LYS A 105 2.30 6.64 9.31
N GLY A 106 1.27 7.43 8.99
CA GLY A 106 1.45 8.83 8.60
C GLY A 106 2.08 9.66 9.71
N SER A 107 1.59 9.51 10.94
CA SER A 107 2.15 10.20 12.11
C SER A 107 3.58 9.77 12.37
N ILE A 108 3.86 8.47 12.27
CA ILE A 108 5.21 7.92 12.47
C ILE A 108 6.18 8.47 11.41
N LEU A 109 5.76 8.47 10.16
CA LEU A 109 6.58 9.00 9.06
C LEU A 109 6.87 10.49 9.27
N ASN A 110 5.87 11.28 9.64
CA ASN A 110 6.05 12.71 9.86
C ASN A 110 6.97 13.01 11.06
N GLU A 111 6.95 12.18 12.09
CA GLU A 111 7.93 12.25 13.18
C GLU A 111 9.35 12.04 12.67
N LEU A 112 9.55 11.00 11.86
CA LEU A 112 10.86 10.70 11.28
C LEU A 112 11.34 11.83 10.37
N ARG A 113 10.47 12.39 9.57
CA ARG A 113 10.80 13.49 8.66
C ARG A 113 11.12 14.77 9.45
N THR A 114 10.37 15.06 10.51
CA THR A 114 10.66 16.21 11.38
C THR A 114 12.04 16.12 12.00
N LYS A 115 12.44 14.94 12.47
CA LYS A 115 13.78 14.70 13.02
C LYS A 115 14.89 14.96 12.00
N ARG A 116 14.57 14.87 10.71
CA ARG A 116 15.50 15.11 9.61
C ARG A 116 15.34 16.50 8.99
N SER A 117 14.54 17.37 9.62
CA SER A 117 14.25 18.72 9.12
C SER A 117 13.62 18.72 7.71
N LEU A 118 12.82 17.70 7.43
CA LEU A 118 12.10 17.58 6.16
C LEU A 118 10.65 18.02 6.31
N PRO A 119 10.02 18.53 5.22
CA PRO A 119 8.60 18.90 5.26
C PRO A 119 7.72 17.70 5.61
N LEU A 120 6.60 17.98 6.27
CA LEU A 120 5.60 16.95 6.57
C LEU A 120 4.90 16.48 5.28
N VAL A 121 4.57 15.19 5.24
CA VAL A 121 3.75 14.66 4.15
C VAL A 121 2.27 14.83 4.48
N LYS A 122 1.45 15.02 3.46
CA LYS A 122 0.00 14.97 3.59
C LYS A 122 -0.42 13.50 3.74
N VAL A 123 -1.16 13.17 4.79
CA VAL A 123 -1.66 11.81 5.01
C VAL A 123 -3.05 11.71 4.40
N ILE A 124 -3.20 10.85 3.41
CA ILE A 124 -4.47 10.63 2.70
C ILE A 124 -5.01 9.27 3.16
N VAL A 125 -6.10 9.29 3.90
CA VAL A 125 -6.72 8.08 4.44
C VAL A 125 -7.81 7.61 3.48
N VAL A 126 -7.72 6.36 3.04
CA VAL A 126 -8.70 5.73 2.16
C VAL A 126 -9.60 4.84 3.02
N GLN A 127 -10.90 5.00 2.83
CA GLN A 127 -11.88 4.18 3.53
C GLN A 127 -11.76 2.73 3.11
N MET A 128 -11.79 1.81 4.09
CA MET A 128 -11.69 0.38 3.81
C MET A 128 -12.90 -0.13 3.05
N VAL A 129 -12.65 -1.07 2.14
CA VAL A 129 -13.72 -1.81 1.46
C VAL A 129 -14.23 -2.89 2.40
N LEU A 130 -15.55 -2.92 2.62
CA LEU A 130 -16.18 -3.91 3.49
C LEU A 130 -16.65 -5.12 2.69
N ALA A 131 -16.49 -6.31 3.29
CA ALA A 131 -17.12 -7.52 2.80
C ALA A 131 -18.63 -7.49 3.10
N LYS A 132 -19.40 -8.43 2.55
CA LYS A 132 -20.85 -8.48 2.73
C LYS A 132 -21.30 -8.67 4.17
N ASP A 133 -20.42 -9.19 5.04
CA ASP A 133 -20.72 -9.35 6.48
C ASP A 133 -20.44 -8.07 7.28
N GLY A 134 -20.10 -6.96 6.63
CA GLY A 134 -19.79 -5.68 7.27
C GLY A 134 -18.40 -5.58 7.84
N LYS A 135 -17.56 -6.59 7.67
CA LYS A 135 -16.15 -6.58 8.11
C LYS A 135 -15.23 -6.26 6.94
N THR A 136 -14.05 -5.72 7.25
CA THR A 136 -13.09 -5.36 6.20
C THR A 136 -12.58 -6.58 5.43
N ILE A 137 -12.35 -6.38 4.13
CA ILE A 137 -11.67 -7.36 3.30
C ILE A 137 -10.19 -7.35 3.67
N SER A 138 -9.61 -8.53 3.87
CA SER A 138 -8.19 -8.67 4.16
C SER A 138 -7.64 -9.93 3.52
N THR A 139 -6.34 -9.97 3.31
CA THR A 139 -5.66 -11.16 2.79
C THR A 139 -5.89 -12.36 3.73
N THR A 140 -5.84 -12.13 5.04
CA THR A 140 -6.08 -13.18 6.04
C THR A 140 -7.46 -13.82 5.88
N ARG A 141 -8.51 -13.02 5.70
CA ARG A 141 -9.88 -13.53 5.52
C ARG A 141 -10.02 -14.32 4.23
N ILE A 142 -9.37 -13.87 3.16
CA ILE A 142 -9.36 -14.60 1.88
C ILE A 142 -8.65 -15.94 2.03
N LYS A 143 -7.48 -15.95 2.70
CA LYS A 143 -6.72 -17.18 2.97
C LYS A 143 -7.50 -18.18 3.84
N ASN A 144 -8.31 -17.68 4.76
CA ASN A 144 -9.15 -18.50 5.63
C ASN A 144 -10.46 -18.92 4.98
N SER A 145 -10.66 -18.60 3.70
CA SER A 145 -11.87 -18.90 2.92
C SER A 145 -13.16 -18.30 3.50
N GLU A 146 -13.05 -17.22 4.28
CA GLU A 146 -14.21 -16.48 4.80
C GLU A 146 -14.91 -15.67 3.73
N ILE A 147 -14.12 -15.11 2.81
CA ILE A 147 -14.58 -14.24 1.73
C ILE A 147 -13.77 -14.53 0.47
N ASP A 148 -14.29 -14.11 -0.67
CA ASP A 148 -13.50 -14.08 -1.90
C ASP A 148 -12.77 -12.74 -2.02
N ASP A 149 -11.99 -12.54 -3.08
CA ASP A 149 -11.19 -11.34 -3.28
C ASP A 149 -12.01 -10.06 -3.53
N ALA A 150 -13.30 -10.20 -3.87
CA ALA A 150 -14.23 -9.08 -4.01
C ALA A 150 -15.05 -8.82 -2.73
N GLY A 151 -14.81 -9.59 -1.65
CA GLY A 151 -15.49 -9.43 -0.38
C GLY A 151 -16.81 -10.19 -0.25
N ASN A 152 -17.13 -11.09 -1.19
CA ASN A 152 -18.30 -11.94 -1.08
C ASN A 152 -18.04 -13.05 -0.06
N LEU A 153 -19.05 -13.37 0.75
CA LEU A 153 -18.95 -14.45 1.72
C LEU A 153 -18.93 -15.80 1.02
N ASN A 154 -18.06 -16.67 1.49
CA ASN A 154 -18.02 -18.05 1.01
C ASN A 154 -19.03 -18.91 1.74
#